data_ab50795086a7d82bcb2af071d9cc35ce
#
_entry.id   ab50795086a7d82bcb2af071d9cc35ce
#
_cell.length_a   1.000
_cell.length_b   1.000
_cell.length_c   1.000
_cell.angle_alpha   90.00
_cell.angle_beta   90.00
_cell.angle_gamma   90.00
#
_symmetry.space_group_name_H-M   'P 1'
#
loop_
_entity.id
_entity.type
_entity.pdbx_description
1 polymer ?
#
loop_
_entity_poly.entity_id
_entity_poly.type
_entity_poly.pdbx_seq_one_letter_code
_entity_poly.pdbx_strand_id
1 'polypeptide(L)'
;MRKTYITRLPDESGAFLEACRIVSGVGANITRASYNKAVDAHTLFIDVSGTQHQLEIISAGLKKLGYIQSRDEGAKVLLLELISSYHFNISYINTHETGGAYQNFRMGLYIDRPQDIRDFLDRASQLCEVRVEDYDAGERVLDNAVFYIEFANRLAEKLHLNRHCANALMEHSNRIMQMLDERNEPAFKTFEYISRSADMLARFRGAAFEPIIDTLPLSGGFTLTCIQPPCGSNTYILRKDDNLLFVDCGFALYAEEMERILHQLFPGFDGMRREIAISHPDMDHCGLLHLFDVIHVSRTAWKSFDLENRSEPNFREQNPAHTPYCAISRILSRYAPPDMAHLHVIDELPDDPDSPICPIGHLDFCGKRLDFYRGNGGHVPGEVVIVDEEDKLAFTGDIAVNIRGFSKDQAAFNRLAPYLMTSVNVDSAAAGVERDALMRLFPQSEYIYCCGHGAIWDQRKK
;
A
#
# COMPACT_ATOMS: atom_id res chain seq x y z
N MET A 1 18.15 -1.55 -14.16
CA MET A 1 16.91 -1.00 -13.56
C MET A 1 15.72 -1.71 -14.21
N ARG A 2 14.64 -1.91 -13.46
CA ARG A 2 13.36 -2.40 -14.03
C ARG A 2 12.37 -1.26 -14.11
N LYS A 3 11.51 -1.26 -15.13
CA LYS A 3 10.43 -0.31 -15.29
C LYS A 3 9.23 -1.00 -15.93
N THR A 4 8.05 -0.83 -15.35
CA THR A 4 6.77 -1.29 -15.91
C THR A 4 6.19 -0.20 -16.79
N TYR A 5 5.57 -0.63 -17.87
CA TYR A 5 4.96 0.29 -18.82
C TYR A 5 3.57 -0.21 -19.22
N ILE A 6 2.61 0.67 -19.11
CA ILE A 6 1.24 0.46 -19.60
C ILE A 6 1.15 1.12 -20.96
N THR A 7 0.97 0.33 -22.01
CA THR A 7 0.89 0.82 -23.38
C THR A 7 -0.52 0.63 -23.91
N ARG A 8 -0.97 1.52 -24.77
CA ARG A 8 -2.18 1.34 -25.58
C ARG A 8 -1.79 0.95 -26.98
N LEU A 9 -2.17 -0.26 -27.38
CA LEU A 9 -1.93 -0.78 -28.72
C LEU A 9 -3.17 -0.53 -29.62
N PRO A 10 -2.99 -0.24 -30.92
CA PRO A 10 -4.09 -0.35 -31.87
C PRO A 10 -4.55 -1.80 -31.99
N ASP A 11 -5.86 -2.02 -32.23
CA ASP A 11 -6.43 -3.36 -32.46
C ASP A 11 -6.12 -3.82 -33.89
N GLU A 12 -4.85 -4.08 -34.16
CA GLU A 12 -4.37 -4.55 -35.46
C GLU A 12 -3.26 -5.58 -35.30
N SER A 13 -3.18 -6.50 -36.27
CA SER A 13 -2.14 -7.53 -36.30
C SER A 13 -0.74 -6.89 -36.36
N GLY A 14 0.16 -7.32 -35.47
CA GLY A 14 1.54 -6.82 -35.41
C GLY A 14 1.77 -5.64 -34.46
N ALA A 15 0.74 -5.04 -33.84
CA ALA A 15 0.90 -3.92 -32.91
C ALA A 15 1.85 -4.24 -31.75
N PHE A 16 1.74 -5.44 -31.17
CA PHE A 16 2.66 -5.91 -30.12
C PHE A 16 4.09 -6.14 -30.66
N LEU A 17 4.22 -6.66 -31.88
CA LEU A 17 5.52 -6.83 -32.55
C LEU A 17 6.23 -5.48 -32.73
N GLU A 18 5.53 -4.41 -33.11
CA GLU A 18 6.12 -3.09 -33.21
C GLU A 18 6.62 -2.56 -31.86
N ALA A 19 5.87 -2.79 -30.79
CA ALA A 19 6.32 -2.50 -29.44
C ALA A 19 7.61 -3.29 -29.10
N CYS A 20 7.68 -4.58 -29.42
CA CYS A 20 8.86 -5.43 -29.23
C CYS A 20 10.06 -5.00 -30.08
N ARG A 21 9.88 -4.62 -31.36
CA ARG A 21 10.97 -4.16 -32.24
C ARG A 21 11.65 -2.88 -31.76
N ILE A 22 10.88 -1.95 -31.21
CA ILE A 22 11.45 -0.76 -30.60
C ILE A 22 12.34 -1.13 -29.43
N VAL A 23 12.13 -2.23 -28.78
CA VAL A 23 12.89 -2.72 -27.65
C VAL A 23 14.15 -3.41 -28.09
N SER A 24 14.06 -4.22 -29.12
CA SER A 24 15.14 -4.93 -29.69
C SER A 24 16.24 -4.02 -30.21
N GLY A 25 15.87 -2.87 -30.73
CA GLY A 25 16.82 -1.89 -31.26
C GLY A 25 17.81 -1.27 -30.27
N VAL A 26 17.66 -1.48 -28.96
CA VAL A 26 18.59 -0.93 -27.93
C VAL A 26 19.21 -1.99 -27.02
N GLY A 27 18.89 -3.28 -27.24
CA GLY A 27 19.46 -4.37 -26.45
C GLY A 27 19.06 -4.40 -24.98
N ALA A 28 17.85 -3.93 -24.65
CA ALA A 28 17.25 -4.09 -23.31
C ALA A 28 16.47 -5.42 -23.23
N ASN A 29 15.93 -5.88 -22.08
CA ASN A 29 15.23 -7.17 -21.96
C ASN A 29 13.80 -7.03 -21.41
N ILE A 30 12.76 -7.62 -22.06
CA ILE A 30 11.43 -7.81 -21.48
C ILE A 30 11.52 -8.92 -20.44
N THR A 31 11.26 -8.57 -19.22
CA THR A 31 11.17 -9.55 -18.15
C THR A 31 9.74 -10.09 -18.05
N ARG A 32 8.76 -9.36 -18.65
CA ARG A 32 7.35 -9.70 -18.52
C ARG A 32 6.46 -8.91 -19.49
N ALA A 33 5.43 -9.54 -20.04
CA ALA A 33 4.36 -8.88 -20.77
C ALA A 33 3.00 -9.50 -20.42
N SER A 34 1.96 -8.67 -20.32
CA SER A 34 0.57 -9.11 -20.12
C SER A 34 -0.36 -8.29 -21.00
N TYR A 35 -1.19 -8.97 -21.80
CA TYR A 35 -2.17 -8.39 -22.70
C TYR A 35 -3.42 -9.26 -22.75
N ASN A 36 -4.60 -8.66 -22.71
CA ASN A 36 -5.85 -9.37 -22.86
C ASN A 36 -6.90 -8.56 -23.63
N LYS A 37 -7.17 -9.01 -24.85
CA LYS A 37 -8.12 -8.37 -25.76
C LYS A 37 -9.57 -8.41 -25.27
N ALA A 38 -9.95 -9.42 -24.49
CA ALA A 38 -11.34 -9.58 -24.01
C ALA A 38 -11.77 -8.51 -22.99
N VAL A 39 -10.79 -7.84 -22.36
CA VAL A 39 -11.04 -6.83 -21.32
C VAL A 39 -10.85 -5.41 -21.83
N ASP A 40 -9.72 -5.17 -22.46
CA ASP A 40 -9.38 -3.92 -23.13
C ASP A 40 -8.53 -4.26 -24.35
N ALA A 41 -9.13 -4.10 -25.53
CA ALA A 41 -8.50 -4.38 -26.82
C ALA A 41 -7.20 -3.58 -27.07
N HIS A 42 -6.82 -2.70 -26.16
CA HIS A 42 -5.74 -1.74 -26.36
C HIS A 42 -4.66 -1.73 -25.29
N THR A 43 -4.87 -2.33 -24.09
CA THR A 43 -3.90 -2.21 -22.99
C THR A 43 -2.92 -3.38 -22.96
N LEU A 44 -1.63 -3.08 -23.05
CA LEU A 44 -0.51 -4.00 -22.88
C LEU A 44 0.38 -3.54 -21.75
N PHE A 45 0.67 -4.43 -20.81
CA PHE A 45 1.65 -4.25 -19.74
C PHE A 45 2.97 -4.89 -20.13
N ILE A 46 4.09 -4.16 -20.02
CA ILE A 46 5.43 -4.68 -20.31
C ILE A 46 6.39 -4.26 -19.20
N ASP A 47 7.04 -5.22 -18.55
CA ASP A 47 8.14 -4.99 -17.64
C ASP A 47 9.46 -5.11 -18.38
N VAL A 48 10.32 -4.10 -18.23
CA VAL A 48 11.59 -4.00 -18.94
C VAL A 48 12.75 -3.85 -17.97
N SER A 49 13.84 -4.57 -18.20
CA SER A 49 15.11 -4.36 -17.53
C SER A 49 16.14 -3.78 -18.51
N GLY A 50 16.80 -2.72 -18.08
CA GLY A 50 17.83 -2.04 -18.89
C GLY A 50 18.56 -0.95 -18.11
N THR A 51 19.53 -0.29 -18.75
CA THR A 51 20.16 0.91 -18.22
C THR A 51 19.20 2.11 -18.29
N GLN A 52 19.44 3.14 -17.49
CA GLN A 52 18.67 4.37 -17.51
C GLN A 52 18.56 4.97 -18.93
N HIS A 53 19.67 5.02 -19.66
CA HIS A 53 19.72 5.54 -21.01
C HIS A 53 18.90 4.70 -22.01
N GLN A 54 18.95 3.37 -21.90
CA GLN A 54 18.10 2.47 -22.68
C GLN A 54 16.63 2.73 -22.39
N LEU A 55 16.24 2.85 -21.13
CA LEU A 55 14.86 3.13 -20.72
C LEU A 55 14.34 4.49 -21.22
N GLU A 56 15.21 5.51 -21.35
CA GLU A 56 14.87 6.82 -21.90
C GLU A 56 14.62 6.79 -23.43
N ILE A 57 15.51 6.16 -24.19
CA ILE A 57 15.32 5.92 -25.62
C ILE A 57 14.04 5.14 -25.88
N ILE A 58 13.77 4.20 -25.02
CA ILE A 58 12.60 3.34 -24.92
C ILE A 58 11.32 4.15 -24.79
N SER A 59 11.26 5.00 -23.79
CA SER A 59 10.13 5.88 -23.55
C SER A 59 9.83 6.78 -24.76
N ALA A 60 10.88 7.32 -25.40
CA ALA A 60 10.77 8.17 -26.58
C ALA A 60 10.25 7.42 -27.83
N GLY A 61 10.70 6.17 -28.04
CA GLY A 61 10.29 5.35 -29.19
C GLY A 61 8.81 5.01 -29.19
N LEU A 62 8.29 4.57 -28.04
CA LEU A 62 6.88 4.21 -27.89
C LEU A 62 5.94 5.41 -27.89
N LYS A 63 6.41 6.55 -27.36
CA LYS A 63 5.70 7.82 -27.48
C LYS A 63 5.56 8.22 -28.95
N LYS A 64 6.57 7.96 -29.78
CA LYS A 64 6.55 8.25 -31.21
C LYS A 64 5.58 7.36 -31.98
N LEU A 65 5.35 6.11 -31.55
CA LEU A 65 4.34 5.21 -32.12
C LEU A 65 2.90 5.51 -31.63
N GLY A 66 2.74 6.46 -30.70
CA GLY A 66 1.45 6.69 -30.06
C GLY A 66 1.12 5.66 -28.96
N TYR A 67 2.01 4.70 -28.70
CA TYR A 67 1.94 3.76 -27.58
C TYR A 67 2.64 4.42 -26.41
N ILE A 68 1.96 4.84 -25.41
CA ILE A 68 2.62 5.49 -24.28
C ILE A 68 3.44 4.47 -23.51
N GLN A 69 4.77 4.50 -23.77
CA GLN A 69 5.93 3.94 -23.04
C GLN A 69 6.13 2.42 -22.97
N SER A 70 7.11 1.89 -23.66
CA SER A 70 8.16 0.94 -23.40
C SER A 70 8.63 -0.12 -24.35
N ARG A 71 9.64 -0.91 -24.08
CA ARG A 71 10.44 -1.67 -25.04
C ARG A 71 10.99 -2.98 -24.58
N ASP A 72 11.25 -4.00 -25.47
CA ASP A 72 12.38 -4.87 -25.56
C ASP A 72 12.44 -6.15 -26.39
N GLU A 73 13.55 -6.89 -26.45
CA GLU A 73 13.92 -7.89 -27.43
C GLU A 73 14.28 -9.30 -27.01
N GLY A 74 14.40 -10.19 -27.99
CA GLY A 74 14.95 -11.53 -27.95
C GLY A 74 14.16 -12.51 -28.81
N ALA A 75 14.19 -13.81 -28.53
CA ALA A 75 13.45 -14.91 -29.21
C ALA A 75 11.94 -14.65 -29.39
N LYS A 76 11.39 -13.75 -28.60
CA LYS A 76 10.02 -13.22 -28.69
C LYS A 76 9.65 -12.65 -30.05
N VAL A 77 10.56 -11.92 -30.68
CA VAL A 77 10.32 -11.26 -31.97
C VAL A 77 10.01 -12.29 -33.04
N LEU A 78 10.80 -13.35 -33.13
CA LEU A 78 10.61 -14.41 -34.14
C LEU A 78 9.28 -15.14 -33.98
N LEU A 79 8.87 -15.43 -32.74
CA LEU A 79 7.57 -16.06 -32.47
C LEU A 79 6.42 -15.13 -32.79
N LEU A 80 6.52 -13.86 -32.43
CA LEU A 80 5.49 -12.85 -32.72
C LEU A 80 5.42 -12.53 -34.23
N GLU A 81 6.55 -12.56 -34.93
CA GLU A 81 6.59 -12.46 -36.40
C GLU A 81 5.89 -13.66 -37.05
N LEU A 82 6.11 -14.86 -36.53
CA LEU A 82 5.42 -16.06 -36.99
C LEU A 82 3.91 -15.95 -36.75
N ILE A 83 3.46 -15.57 -35.56
CA ILE A 83 2.04 -15.35 -35.23
C ILE A 83 1.41 -14.32 -36.17
N SER A 84 2.11 -13.21 -36.41
CA SER A 84 1.66 -12.16 -37.32
C SER A 84 1.56 -12.63 -38.76
N SER A 85 2.49 -13.49 -39.23
CA SER A 85 2.49 -14.02 -40.61
C SER A 85 1.29 -14.94 -40.89
N TYR A 86 0.72 -15.55 -39.86
CA TYR A 86 -0.53 -16.34 -39.96
C TYR A 86 -1.79 -15.49 -39.74
N HIS A 87 -1.63 -14.18 -39.46
CA HIS A 87 -2.74 -13.30 -39.06
C HIS A 87 -3.50 -13.77 -37.83
N PHE A 88 -2.85 -14.56 -36.97
CA PHE A 88 -3.43 -14.95 -35.70
C PHE A 88 -3.46 -13.77 -34.74
N ASN A 89 -4.55 -13.64 -34.02
CA ASN A 89 -4.74 -12.57 -33.08
C ASN A 89 -4.44 -13.09 -31.67
N ILE A 90 -3.56 -12.38 -30.93
CA ILE A 90 -3.24 -12.75 -29.57
C ILE A 90 -4.39 -12.26 -28.67
N SER A 91 -5.07 -13.19 -28.01
CA SER A 91 -6.13 -12.87 -27.05
C SER A 91 -5.55 -12.50 -25.68
N TYR A 92 -4.49 -13.17 -25.26
CA TYR A 92 -3.71 -12.81 -24.08
C TYR A 92 -2.26 -13.30 -24.22
N ILE A 93 -1.36 -12.70 -23.42
CA ILE A 93 0.02 -13.18 -23.26
C ILE A 93 0.49 -12.92 -21.82
N ASN A 94 0.95 -13.97 -21.16
CA ASN A 94 1.61 -13.91 -19.86
C ASN A 94 3.02 -14.45 -19.95
N THR A 95 3.96 -13.82 -19.23
CA THR A 95 5.36 -14.25 -19.20
C THR A 95 5.80 -14.46 -17.75
N HIS A 96 6.43 -15.61 -17.48
CA HIS A 96 6.97 -15.93 -16.17
C HIS A 96 8.50 -15.97 -16.22
N GLU A 97 9.17 -15.30 -15.28
CA GLU A 97 10.60 -15.47 -15.06
C GLU A 97 10.84 -16.79 -14.32
N THR A 98 11.32 -17.78 -15.01
CA THR A 98 11.95 -18.95 -14.39
C THR A 98 13.43 -18.64 -14.25
N GLY A 99 13.95 -18.47 -13.05
CA GLY A 99 15.35 -18.05 -12.72
C GLY A 99 16.51 -18.70 -13.46
N GLY A 100 16.42 -18.83 -14.79
CA GLY A 100 17.36 -19.43 -15.73
C GLY A 100 17.41 -18.66 -17.07
N ALA A 101 18.14 -19.21 -18.02
CA ALA A 101 18.35 -18.63 -19.36
C ALA A 101 17.09 -18.69 -20.26
N TYR A 102 15.98 -19.23 -19.78
CA TYR A 102 14.75 -19.42 -20.53
C TYR A 102 13.59 -18.63 -19.95
N GLN A 103 12.73 -18.10 -20.82
CA GLN A 103 11.48 -17.46 -20.42
C GLN A 103 10.31 -18.31 -20.89
N ASN A 104 9.34 -18.54 -20.02
CA ASN A 104 8.09 -19.21 -20.35
C ASN A 104 7.02 -18.17 -20.73
N PHE A 105 6.31 -18.46 -21.82
CA PHE A 105 5.18 -17.69 -22.31
C PHE A 105 3.94 -18.55 -22.26
N ARG A 106 2.85 -18.02 -21.72
CA ARG A 106 1.52 -18.56 -21.87
C ARG A 106 0.72 -17.59 -22.74
N MET A 107 0.21 -18.05 -23.88
CA MET A 107 -0.54 -17.23 -24.80
C MET A 107 -1.86 -17.88 -25.19
N GLY A 108 -2.90 -17.06 -25.34
CA GLY A 108 -4.08 -17.43 -26.08
C GLY A 108 -4.02 -16.84 -27.49
N LEU A 109 -4.32 -17.65 -28.48
CA LEU A 109 -4.38 -17.21 -29.87
C LEU A 109 -5.80 -17.40 -30.39
N TYR A 110 -6.35 -16.35 -31.00
CA TYR A 110 -7.57 -16.46 -31.77
C TYR A 110 -7.22 -16.83 -33.21
N ILE A 111 -7.74 -17.94 -33.68
CA ILE A 111 -7.36 -18.53 -34.96
C ILE A 111 -8.60 -18.66 -35.84
N ASP A 112 -8.70 -17.80 -36.84
CA ASP A 112 -9.84 -17.79 -37.76
C ASP A 112 -9.86 -19.01 -38.69
N ARG A 113 -8.69 -19.61 -38.97
CA ARG A 113 -8.52 -20.71 -39.89
C ARG A 113 -7.86 -21.92 -39.21
N PRO A 114 -8.63 -22.87 -38.67
CA PRO A 114 -8.11 -24.02 -37.94
C PRO A 114 -7.11 -24.89 -38.70
N GLN A 115 -7.16 -24.88 -40.04
CA GLN A 115 -6.23 -25.64 -40.90
C GLN A 115 -4.78 -25.14 -40.79
N ASP A 116 -4.57 -23.87 -40.40
CA ASP A 116 -3.24 -23.28 -40.30
C ASP A 116 -2.53 -23.64 -38.99
N ILE A 117 -3.26 -24.19 -38.01
CA ILE A 117 -2.74 -24.49 -36.65
C ILE A 117 -1.57 -25.46 -36.72
N ARG A 118 -1.68 -26.52 -37.54
CA ARG A 118 -0.63 -27.57 -37.61
C ARG A 118 0.67 -26.96 -38.14
N ASP A 119 0.62 -26.25 -39.25
CA ASP A 119 1.79 -25.63 -39.88
C ASP A 119 2.40 -24.56 -38.94
N PHE A 120 1.55 -23.81 -38.28
CA PHE A 120 2.01 -22.85 -37.25
C PHE A 120 2.75 -23.54 -36.10
N LEU A 121 2.19 -24.61 -35.53
CA LEU A 121 2.80 -25.33 -34.39
C LEU A 121 4.12 -26.02 -34.83
N ASP A 122 4.19 -26.58 -36.04
CA ASP A 122 5.40 -27.15 -36.58
C ASP A 122 6.52 -26.13 -36.74
N ARG A 123 6.20 -24.89 -37.16
CA ARG A 123 7.17 -23.82 -37.30
C ARG A 123 7.53 -23.18 -35.94
N ALA A 124 6.58 -23.00 -35.04
CA ALA A 124 6.80 -22.50 -33.69
C ALA A 124 7.75 -23.44 -32.90
N SER A 125 7.57 -24.78 -33.06
CA SER A 125 8.43 -25.76 -32.41
C SER A 125 9.89 -25.73 -32.89
N GLN A 126 10.17 -25.11 -34.03
CA GLN A 126 11.55 -24.89 -34.49
C GLN A 126 12.20 -23.65 -33.81
N LEU A 127 11.40 -22.78 -33.24
CA LEU A 127 11.86 -21.56 -32.55
C LEU A 127 11.94 -21.73 -31.04
N CYS A 128 11.05 -22.50 -30.43
CA CYS A 128 10.96 -22.72 -29.00
C CYS A 128 10.24 -24.04 -28.64
N GLU A 129 10.35 -24.49 -27.40
CA GLU A 129 9.51 -25.61 -26.91
C GLU A 129 8.06 -25.13 -26.82
N VAL A 130 7.15 -25.79 -27.51
CA VAL A 130 5.73 -25.49 -27.57
C VAL A 130 4.93 -26.59 -26.88
N ARG A 131 4.06 -26.19 -25.92
CA ARG A 131 3.06 -27.07 -25.31
C ARG A 131 1.68 -26.48 -25.54
N VAL A 132 0.78 -27.27 -26.06
CA VAL A 132 -0.64 -26.92 -26.14
C VAL A 132 -1.30 -27.37 -24.84
N GLU A 133 -1.70 -26.43 -23.99
CA GLU A 133 -2.29 -26.72 -22.67
C GLU A 133 -3.79 -26.96 -22.76
N ASP A 134 -4.49 -26.23 -23.63
CA ASP A 134 -5.92 -26.40 -23.86
C ASP A 134 -6.27 -26.01 -25.31
N TYR A 135 -7.27 -26.72 -25.87
CA TYR A 135 -7.83 -26.43 -27.18
C TYR A 135 -9.34 -26.37 -27.01
N ASP A 136 -9.85 -25.25 -26.54
CA ASP A 136 -11.29 -25.07 -26.42
C ASP A 136 -11.78 -23.90 -27.27
N ALA A 137 -12.89 -24.13 -27.94
CA ALA A 137 -13.55 -23.19 -28.81
C ALA A 137 -14.50 -22.23 -28.06
N GLY A 138 -14.45 -22.15 -26.75
CA GLY A 138 -15.36 -21.26 -26.04
C GLY A 138 -15.30 -21.27 -24.52
N GLU A 139 -15.28 -20.09 -23.99
CA GLU A 139 -15.87 -19.65 -22.72
C GLU A 139 -15.17 -19.94 -21.38
N ARG A 140 -14.06 -20.67 -21.27
CA ARG A 140 -13.49 -20.99 -19.93
C ARG A 140 -12.13 -20.39 -19.59
N VAL A 141 -11.50 -19.66 -20.46
CA VAL A 141 -10.39 -18.79 -20.12
C VAL A 141 -10.91 -17.37 -19.95
N LEU A 142 -11.81 -17.15 -19.01
CA LEU A 142 -11.97 -15.87 -18.35
C LEU A 142 -10.69 -15.66 -17.55
N ASP A 143 -9.73 -15.17 -18.27
CA ASP A 143 -8.38 -14.99 -17.92
C ASP A 143 -8.27 -14.08 -16.68
N ASN A 144 -7.35 -14.41 -15.81
CA ASN A 144 -6.97 -13.61 -14.65
C ASN A 144 -6.72 -12.13 -15.00
N ALA A 145 -6.35 -11.81 -16.24
CA ALA A 145 -6.14 -10.45 -16.70
C ALA A 145 -7.43 -9.63 -16.84
N VAL A 146 -8.56 -10.23 -17.23
CA VAL A 146 -9.88 -9.55 -17.24
C VAL A 146 -10.22 -9.07 -15.84
N PHE A 147 -9.98 -9.94 -14.88
CA PHE A 147 -10.39 -9.72 -13.52
C PHE A 147 -9.71 -8.52 -12.87
N TYR A 148 -8.38 -8.36 -12.98
CA TYR A 148 -7.69 -7.25 -12.30
C TYR A 148 -7.93 -5.89 -12.94
N ILE A 149 -8.21 -5.83 -14.25
CA ILE A 149 -8.55 -4.57 -14.91
C ILE A 149 -9.94 -4.11 -14.51
N GLU A 150 -10.95 -4.99 -14.55
CA GLU A 150 -12.29 -4.69 -14.04
C GLU A 150 -12.25 -4.34 -12.55
N PHE A 151 -11.47 -5.07 -11.78
CA PHE A 151 -11.24 -4.82 -10.38
C PHE A 151 -10.69 -3.41 -10.15
N ALA A 152 -9.60 -3.03 -10.83
CA ALA A 152 -8.97 -1.72 -10.69
C ALA A 152 -9.90 -0.58 -11.13
N ASN A 153 -10.62 -0.75 -12.25
CA ASN A 153 -11.59 0.24 -12.73
C ASN A 153 -12.75 0.42 -11.75
N ARG A 154 -13.31 -0.66 -11.22
CA ARG A 154 -14.39 -0.63 -10.22
C ARG A 154 -13.95 0.08 -8.94
N LEU A 155 -12.73 -0.19 -8.45
CA LEU A 155 -12.20 0.49 -7.26
C LEU A 155 -11.90 1.96 -7.53
N ALA A 156 -11.36 2.28 -8.71
CA ALA A 156 -11.09 3.66 -9.11
C ALA A 156 -12.38 4.50 -9.16
N GLU A 157 -13.44 3.97 -9.75
CA GLU A 157 -14.76 4.60 -9.76
C GLU A 157 -15.31 4.78 -8.34
N LYS A 158 -15.31 3.72 -7.53
CA LYS A 158 -15.87 3.70 -6.17
C LYS A 158 -15.19 4.69 -5.22
N LEU A 159 -13.87 4.81 -5.30
CA LEU A 159 -13.06 5.68 -4.47
C LEU A 159 -12.80 7.06 -5.09
N HIS A 160 -13.40 7.33 -6.27
CA HIS A 160 -13.18 8.56 -7.04
C HIS A 160 -11.68 8.86 -7.24
N LEU A 161 -10.93 7.85 -7.67
CA LEU A 161 -9.49 7.99 -7.91
C LEU A 161 -9.24 8.76 -9.21
N ASN A 162 -8.20 9.58 -9.22
CA ASN A 162 -7.73 10.20 -10.44
C ASN A 162 -7.10 9.16 -11.40
N ARG A 163 -6.89 9.55 -12.65
CA ARG A 163 -6.36 8.65 -13.69
C ARG A 163 -4.98 8.08 -13.36
N HIS A 164 -4.13 8.85 -12.66
CA HIS A 164 -2.80 8.38 -12.26
C HIS A 164 -2.92 7.25 -11.22
N CYS A 165 -3.72 7.44 -10.18
CA CYS A 165 -3.99 6.42 -9.17
C CYS A 165 -4.68 5.18 -9.75
N ALA A 166 -5.62 5.35 -10.69
CA ALA A 166 -6.27 4.24 -11.37
C ALA A 166 -5.28 3.39 -12.18
N ASN A 167 -4.36 4.02 -12.90
CA ASN A 167 -3.30 3.32 -13.63
C ASN A 167 -2.34 2.59 -12.69
N ALA A 168 -1.92 3.23 -11.59
CA ALA A 168 -1.06 2.60 -10.59
C ALA A 168 -1.75 1.41 -9.91
N LEU A 169 -3.04 1.54 -9.58
CA LEU A 169 -3.85 0.45 -9.03
C LEU A 169 -3.89 -0.75 -10.00
N MET A 170 -4.05 -0.48 -11.29
CA MET A 170 -4.06 -1.50 -12.34
C MET A 170 -2.69 -2.19 -12.46
N GLU A 171 -1.59 -1.42 -12.44
CA GLU A 171 -0.22 -1.97 -12.46
C GLU A 171 0.05 -2.89 -11.27
N HIS A 172 -0.24 -2.44 -10.06
CA HIS A 172 0.03 -3.22 -8.86
C HIS A 172 -0.89 -4.43 -8.73
N SER A 173 -2.15 -4.33 -9.16
CA SER A 173 -3.07 -5.46 -9.24
C SER A 173 -2.55 -6.55 -10.20
N ASN A 174 -2.03 -6.14 -11.36
CA ASN A 174 -1.37 -7.04 -12.29
C ASN A 174 -0.15 -7.75 -11.66
N ARG A 175 0.69 -7.01 -10.92
CA ARG A 175 1.84 -7.60 -10.23
C ARG A 175 1.43 -8.63 -9.17
N ILE A 176 0.41 -8.32 -8.34
CA ILE A 176 -0.13 -9.27 -7.36
C ILE A 176 -0.64 -10.52 -8.06
N MET A 177 -1.45 -10.36 -9.13
CA MET A 177 -1.99 -11.46 -9.89
C MET A 177 -0.91 -12.42 -10.35
N GLN A 178 0.17 -11.89 -10.91
CA GLN A 178 1.24 -12.73 -11.44
C GLN A 178 2.07 -13.38 -10.33
N MET A 179 2.32 -12.69 -9.21
CA MET A 179 3.00 -13.32 -8.07
C MET A 179 2.20 -14.48 -7.49
N LEU A 180 0.87 -14.38 -7.48
CA LEU A 180 0.00 -15.46 -7.02
C LEU A 180 -0.04 -16.62 -8.04
N ASP A 181 -0.07 -16.31 -9.33
CA ASP A 181 -0.01 -17.31 -10.41
C ASP A 181 1.31 -18.09 -10.38
N GLU A 182 2.45 -17.40 -10.22
CA GLU A 182 3.78 -18.03 -10.06
C GLU A 182 3.88 -18.97 -8.86
N ARG A 183 3.09 -18.72 -7.81
CA ARG A 183 3.02 -19.55 -6.59
C ARG A 183 1.92 -20.60 -6.62
N ASN A 184 1.14 -20.68 -7.68
CA ASN A 184 -0.07 -21.51 -7.75
C ASN A 184 -1.09 -21.16 -6.65
N GLU A 185 -1.14 -19.90 -6.20
CA GLU A 185 -2.07 -19.44 -5.20
C GLU A 185 -3.32 -18.83 -5.84
N PRO A 186 -4.54 -19.11 -5.33
CA PRO A 186 -5.78 -18.61 -5.91
C PRO A 186 -5.92 -17.10 -5.69
N ALA A 187 -5.80 -16.32 -6.77
CA ALA A 187 -5.86 -14.86 -6.73
C ALA A 187 -7.22 -14.31 -6.26
N PHE A 188 -8.31 -15.01 -6.55
CA PHE A 188 -9.68 -14.58 -6.22
C PHE A 188 -9.83 -14.14 -4.77
N LYS A 189 -9.30 -14.90 -3.81
CA LYS A 189 -9.42 -14.61 -2.38
C LYS A 189 -8.72 -13.30 -2.00
N THR A 190 -7.51 -13.07 -2.52
CA THR A 190 -6.75 -11.83 -2.27
C THR A 190 -7.52 -10.60 -2.77
N PHE A 191 -8.00 -10.63 -4.00
CA PHE A 191 -8.73 -9.51 -4.58
C PHE A 191 -10.12 -9.30 -3.96
N GLU A 192 -10.77 -10.37 -3.47
CA GLU A 192 -11.98 -10.26 -2.69
C GLU A 192 -11.74 -9.46 -1.40
N TYR A 193 -10.66 -9.74 -0.65
CA TYR A 193 -10.34 -9.01 0.57
C TYR A 193 -9.96 -7.55 0.31
N ILE A 194 -9.18 -7.29 -0.74
CA ILE A 194 -8.86 -5.91 -1.16
C ILE A 194 -10.15 -5.15 -1.51
N SER A 195 -11.07 -5.79 -2.27
CA SER A 195 -12.39 -5.19 -2.58
C SER A 195 -13.18 -4.87 -1.32
N ARG A 196 -13.28 -5.81 -0.39
CA ARG A 196 -14.00 -5.62 0.87
C ARG A 196 -13.42 -4.48 1.70
N SER A 197 -12.09 -4.36 1.74
CA SER A 197 -11.43 -3.25 2.43
C SER A 197 -11.75 -1.90 1.79
N ALA A 198 -11.66 -1.82 0.46
CA ALA A 198 -12.04 -0.63 -0.29
C ALA A 198 -13.55 -0.30 -0.12
N ASP A 199 -14.40 -1.31 -0.09
CA ASP A 199 -15.84 -1.15 0.15
C ASP A 199 -16.14 -0.56 1.52
N MET A 200 -15.43 -1.01 2.55
CA MET A 200 -15.57 -0.47 3.89
C MET A 200 -15.05 0.96 3.99
N LEU A 201 -13.86 1.23 3.41
CA LEU A 201 -13.30 2.59 3.38
C LEU A 201 -14.24 3.57 2.66
N ALA A 202 -14.78 3.18 1.50
CA ALA A 202 -15.71 4.02 0.73
C ALA A 202 -17.05 4.24 1.45
N ARG A 203 -17.54 3.22 2.17
CA ARG A 203 -18.83 3.25 2.88
C ARG A 203 -18.90 4.35 3.92
N PHE A 204 -17.81 4.61 4.63
CA PHE A 204 -17.77 5.55 5.75
C PHE A 204 -17.37 6.96 5.35
N ARG A 205 -17.50 7.33 4.07
CA ARG A 205 -17.24 8.70 3.61
C ARG A 205 -18.44 9.63 3.79
N GLY A 206 -18.15 10.94 3.87
CA GLY A 206 -19.15 11.99 3.96
C GLY A 206 -19.97 11.91 5.26
N ALA A 207 -21.29 11.92 5.13
CA ALA A 207 -22.19 11.88 6.28
C ALA A 207 -22.20 10.53 7.03
N ALA A 208 -21.71 9.46 6.41
CA ALA A 208 -21.61 8.14 7.03
C ALA A 208 -20.37 7.97 7.94
N PHE A 209 -19.48 8.97 7.98
CA PHE A 209 -18.35 8.98 8.91
C PHE A 209 -18.82 9.44 10.29
N GLU A 210 -19.16 8.47 11.14
CA GLU A 210 -19.68 8.67 12.50
C GLU A 210 -18.68 8.05 13.51
N PRO A 211 -17.61 8.76 13.92
CA PRO A 211 -16.69 8.26 14.93
C PRO A 211 -17.31 8.28 16.33
N ILE A 212 -16.82 7.40 17.21
CA ILE A 212 -17.08 7.51 18.64
C ILE A 212 -16.11 8.55 19.20
N ILE A 213 -16.63 9.52 19.99
CA ILE A 213 -15.84 10.59 20.56
C ILE A 213 -15.99 10.55 22.08
N ASP A 214 -14.85 10.36 22.76
CA ASP A 214 -14.75 10.38 24.22
C ASP A 214 -13.86 11.55 24.66
N THR A 215 -14.23 12.21 25.76
CA THR A 215 -13.44 13.31 26.34
C THR A 215 -13.23 13.09 27.82
N LEU A 216 -11.96 13.19 28.25
CA LEU A 216 -11.54 13.05 29.64
C LEU A 216 -10.92 14.35 30.14
N PRO A 217 -11.35 14.90 31.29
CA PRO A 217 -10.63 15.99 31.94
C PRO A 217 -9.32 15.45 32.55
N LEU A 218 -8.26 16.21 32.44
CA LEU A 218 -6.93 15.90 32.95
C LEU A 218 -6.46 16.97 33.93
N SER A 219 -5.36 16.71 34.61
CA SER A 219 -4.69 17.64 35.51
C SER A 219 -4.25 18.93 34.80
N GLY A 220 -3.96 19.96 35.54
CA GLY A 220 -3.48 21.24 35.00
C GLY A 220 -4.45 21.94 34.04
N GLY A 221 -5.74 21.54 34.00
CA GLY A 221 -6.75 22.11 33.11
C GLY A 221 -6.63 21.63 31.65
N PHE A 222 -5.96 20.50 31.40
CA PHE A 222 -5.97 19.83 30.12
C PHE A 222 -7.25 19.01 29.93
N THR A 223 -7.56 18.74 28.66
CA THR A 223 -8.54 17.73 28.26
C THR A 223 -7.93 16.78 27.24
N LEU A 224 -8.25 15.51 27.32
CA LEU A 224 -7.94 14.51 26.31
C LEU A 224 -9.23 14.19 25.55
N THR A 225 -9.23 14.38 24.24
CA THR A 225 -10.28 13.90 23.34
C THR A 225 -9.77 12.72 22.54
N CYS A 226 -10.52 11.62 22.51
CA CYS A 226 -10.30 10.47 21.64
C CYS A 226 -11.36 10.49 20.53
N ILE A 227 -10.91 10.45 19.29
CA ILE A 227 -11.77 10.23 18.11
C ILE A 227 -11.49 8.82 17.61
N GLN A 228 -12.43 7.91 17.80
CA GLN A 228 -12.37 6.52 17.35
C GLN A 228 -13.17 6.39 16.04
N PRO A 229 -12.49 6.34 14.88
CA PRO A 229 -13.16 6.26 13.58
C PRO A 229 -13.73 4.86 13.31
N PRO A 230 -14.64 4.70 12.34
CA PRO A 230 -15.13 3.38 11.92
C PRO A 230 -14.06 2.51 11.25
N CYS A 231 -13.03 3.12 10.66
CA CYS A 231 -11.86 2.46 10.06
C CYS A 231 -10.59 3.26 10.33
N GLY A 232 -9.47 2.57 10.54
CA GLY A 232 -8.16 3.17 10.83
C GLY A 232 -7.95 3.40 12.32
N SER A 233 -6.84 4.10 12.63
CA SER A 233 -6.43 4.34 14.01
C SER A 233 -7.26 5.42 14.70
N ASN A 234 -7.21 5.41 16.01
CA ASN A 234 -7.72 6.49 16.85
C ASN A 234 -6.84 7.75 16.66
N THR A 235 -7.46 8.90 16.84
CA THR A 235 -6.78 10.18 16.98
C THR A 235 -7.01 10.70 18.40
N TYR A 236 -5.94 10.94 19.14
CA TYR A 236 -6.00 11.53 20.47
C TYR A 236 -5.58 12.99 20.40
N ILE A 237 -6.26 13.87 21.16
CA ILE A 237 -5.99 15.29 21.16
C ILE A 237 -5.91 15.80 22.60
N LEU A 238 -4.71 16.16 23.03
CA LEU A 238 -4.48 16.90 24.28
C LEU A 238 -4.70 18.39 23.99
N ARG A 239 -5.63 18.99 24.72
CA ARG A 239 -5.93 20.43 24.59
C ARG A 239 -5.57 21.17 25.86
N LYS A 240 -4.89 22.30 25.69
CA LYS A 240 -4.70 23.33 26.70
C LYS A 240 -4.93 24.70 26.09
N ASP A 241 -6.02 25.37 26.48
CA ASP A 241 -6.44 26.66 25.90
C ASP A 241 -6.57 26.54 24.36
N ASP A 242 -5.82 27.35 23.60
CA ASP A 242 -5.80 27.33 22.13
C ASP A 242 -4.65 26.46 21.56
N ASN A 243 -4.06 25.60 22.37
CA ASN A 243 -3.00 24.70 21.94
C ASN A 243 -3.52 23.25 21.88
N LEU A 244 -3.22 22.57 20.79
CA LEU A 244 -3.61 21.19 20.51
C LEU A 244 -2.36 20.35 20.22
N LEU A 245 -2.18 19.26 20.96
CA LEU A 245 -1.22 18.22 20.62
C LEU A 245 -1.99 16.95 20.25
N PHE A 246 -1.80 16.52 19.03
CA PHE A 246 -2.35 15.28 18.52
C PHE A 246 -1.42 14.11 18.81
N VAL A 247 -1.98 12.92 19.01
CA VAL A 247 -1.26 11.66 18.93
C VAL A 247 -1.99 10.80 17.90
N ASP A 248 -1.30 10.53 16.78
CA ASP A 248 -1.82 9.89 15.57
C ASP A 248 -3.00 10.64 14.91
N CYS A 249 -3.35 10.32 13.67
CA CYS A 249 -4.33 11.12 12.94
C CYS A 249 -5.16 10.36 11.88
N GLY A 250 -5.31 9.06 12.00
CA GLY A 250 -6.20 8.29 11.11
C GLY A 250 -5.75 8.19 9.65
N PHE A 251 -6.66 7.80 8.77
CA PHE A 251 -6.43 7.70 7.32
C PHE A 251 -6.60 9.04 6.59
N ALA A 252 -5.74 9.32 5.61
CA ALA A 252 -5.86 10.48 4.72
C ALA A 252 -7.17 10.47 3.90
N LEU A 253 -7.73 9.32 3.61
CA LEU A 253 -9.01 9.19 2.93
C LEU A 253 -10.15 9.95 3.63
N TYR A 254 -10.08 10.09 4.95
CA TYR A 254 -11.08 10.75 5.79
C TYR A 254 -10.71 12.18 6.20
N ALA A 255 -9.77 12.83 5.50
CA ALA A 255 -9.31 14.18 5.84
C ALA A 255 -10.47 15.19 5.95
N GLU A 256 -11.34 15.24 4.94
CA GLU A 256 -12.49 16.16 4.91
C GLU A 256 -13.47 15.90 6.07
N GLU A 257 -13.72 14.65 6.41
CA GLU A 257 -14.58 14.22 7.50
C GLU A 257 -13.97 14.57 8.87
N MET A 258 -12.68 14.31 9.04
CA MET A 258 -11.94 14.62 10.27
C MET A 258 -11.86 16.13 10.49
N GLU A 259 -11.51 16.92 9.47
CA GLU A 259 -11.48 18.38 9.56
C GLU A 259 -12.84 18.94 9.98
N ARG A 260 -13.94 18.46 9.40
CA ARG A 260 -15.30 18.85 9.81
C ARG A 260 -15.55 18.56 11.29
N ILE A 261 -15.12 17.41 11.82
CA ILE A 261 -15.26 17.02 13.22
C ILE A 261 -14.37 17.91 14.11
N LEU A 262 -13.14 18.16 13.68
CA LEU A 262 -12.22 19.03 14.43
C LEU A 262 -12.77 20.46 14.57
N HIS A 263 -13.37 21.02 13.51
CA HIS A 263 -14.05 22.32 13.59
C HIS A 263 -15.28 22.32 14.50
N GLN A 264 -15.99 21.19 14.60
CA GLN A 264 -17.12 21.05 15.53
C GLN A 264 -16.67 20.95 17.00
N LEU A 265 -15.59 20.20 17.25
CA LEU A 265 -15.04 19.98 18.60
C LEU A 265 -14.26 21.20 19.12
N PHE A 266 -13.58 21.91 18.24
CA PHE A 266 -12.69 23.01 18.57
C PHE A 266 -13.07 24.27 17.77
N PRO A 267 -14.03 25.07 18.25
CA PRO A 267 -14.36 26.34 17.62
C PRO A 267 -13.12 27.24 17.49
N GLY A 268 -12.83 27.72 16.28
CA GLY A 268 -11.61 28.45 15.99
C GLY A 268 -10.37 27.59 15.67
N PHE A 269 -10.57 26.32 15.33
CA PHE A 269 -9.53 25.32 15.03
C PHE A 269 -8.42 25.84 14.11
N ASP A 270 -8.74 26.60 13.06
CA ASP A 270 -7.74 27.13 12.11
C ASP A 270 -6.74 28.10 12.76
N GLY A 271 -7.15 28.81 13.81
CA GLY A 271 -6.31 29.74 14.56
C GLY A 271 -5.57 29.10 15.73
N MET A 272 -5.83 27.84 16.06
CA MET A 272 -5.18 27.13 17.16
C MET A 272 -3.77 26.67 16.78
N ARG A 273 -2.84 26.72 17.74
CA ARG A 273 -1.53 26.08 17.59
C ARG A 273 -1.69 24.57 17.61
N ARG A 274 -1.16 23.90 16.58
CA ARG A 274 -1.31 22.45 16.38
C ARG A 274 0.03 21.79 16.21
N GLU A 275 0.27 20.79 17.02
CA GLU A 275 1.43 19.89 16.90
C GLU A 275 0.93 18.44 16.91
N ILE A 276 1.70 17.53 16.37
CA ILE A 276 1.37 16.10 16.39
C ILE A 276 2.58 15.27 16.77
N ALA A 277 2.36 14.24 17.57
CA ALA A 277 3.31 13.16 17.83
C ALA A 277 2.80 11.89 17.18
N ILE A 278 3.67 11.17 16.46
CA ILE A 278 3.32 9.95 15.77
C ILE A 278 3.83 8.75 16.56
N SER A 279 2.92 7.82 16.86
CA SER A 279 3.29 6.57 17.51
C SER A 279 4.13 5.67 16.61
N HIS A 280 3.81 5.61 15.30
CA HIS A 280 4.56 4.85 14.30
C HIS A 280 4.15 5.25 12.86
N PRO A 281 4.99 4.94 11.84
CA PRO A 281 4.78 5.45 10.47
C PRO A 281 3.83 4.59 9.62
N ASP A 282 2.75 4.02 10.17
CA ASP A 282 1.74 3.34 9.37
C ASP A 282 0.70 4.32 8.81
N MET A 283 0.16 4.00 7.64
CA MET A 283 -0.68 4.89 6.83
C MET A 283 -1.96 5.33 7.52
N ASP A 284 -2.49 4.50 8.40
CA ASP A 284 -3.69 4.82 9.16
C ASP A 284 -3.42 5.59 10.46
N HIS A 285 -2.16 5.84 10.79
CA HIS A 285 -1.73 6.71 11.88
C HIS A 285 -1.26 8.08 11.38
N CYS A 286 -0.94 8.19 10.08
CA CYS A 286 -0.23 9.33 9.47
C CYS A 286 -1.05 10.06 8.41
N GLY A 287 -2.37 9.88 8.36
CA GLY A 287 -3.18 10.38 7.24
C GLY A 287 -3.32 11.90 7.15
N LEU A 288 -3.31 12.61 8.29
CA LEU A 288 -3.54 14.06 8.34
C LEU A 288 -2.27 14.88 8.62
N LEU A 289 -1.08 14.31 8.39
CA LEU A 289 0.18 15.02 8.70
C LEU A 289 0.35 16.36 7.97
N HIS A 290 -0.32 16.54 6.84
CA HIS A 290 -0.34 17.79 6.08
C HIS A 290 -1.02 18.98 6.81
N LEU A 291 -1.73 18.73 7.93
CA LEU A 291 -2.35 19.77 8.76
C LEU A 291 -1.39 20.36 9.80
N PHE A 292 -0.16 19.84 9.91
CA PHE A 292 0.76 20.16 10.98
C PHE A 292 2.10 20.68 10.46
N ASP A 293 2.55 21.81 11.03
CA ASP A 293 3.89 22.36 10.78
C ASP A 293 4.96 21.78 11.73
N VAL A 294 4.54 21.08 12.80
CA VAL A 294 5.41 20.44 13.79
C VAL A 294 4.94 19.01 14.01
N ILE A 295 5.76 18.07 13.59
CA ILE A 295 5.48 16.62 13.64
C ILE A 295 6.60 15.94 14.43
N HIS A 296 6.30 15.46 15.62
CA HIS A 296 7.25 14.78 16.51
C HIS A 296 7.31 13.30 16.18
N VAL A 297 8.51 12.78 15.92
CA VAL A 297 8.73 11.39 15.50
C VAL A 297 9.99 10.79 16.12
N SER A 298 10.05 9.47 16.24
CA SER A 298 11.31 8.78 16.52
C SER A 298 12.28 8.89 15.32
N ARG A 299 13.60 8.76 15.56
CA ARG A 299 14.61 8.74 14.49
C ARG A 299 14.36 7.65 13.44
N THR A 300 13.86 6.50 13.88
CA THR A 300 13.57 5.39 12.97
C THR A 300 12.32 5.66 12.12
N ALA A 301 11.28 6.26 12.69
CA ALA A 301 10.11 6.72 11.91
C ALA A 301 10.52 7.83 10.91
N TRP A 302 11.38 8.77 11.32
CA TRP A 302 11.95 9.77 10.41
C TRP A 302 12.64 9.13 9.20
N LYS A 303 13.45 8.07 9.42
CA LYS A 303 14.09 7.32 8.32
C LYS A 303 13.08 6.64 7.40
N SER A 304 11.98 6.12 7.95
CA SER A 304 10.90 5.53 7.15
C SER A 304 10.29 6.55 6.19
N PHE A 305 9.96 7.75 6.70
CA PHE A 305 9.42 8.83 5.87
C PHE A 305 10.43 9.36 4.84
N ASP A 306 11.73 9.41 5.17
CA ASP A 306 12.78 9.79 4.23
C ASP A 306 12.90 8.78 3.07
N LEU A 307 12.84 7.47 3.35
CA LEU A 307 12.79 6.43 2.31
C LEU A 307 11.58 6.59 1.41
N GLU A 308 10.39 6.82 1.99
CA GLU A 308 9.15 7.02 1.23
C GLU A 308 9.20 8.26 0.33
N ASN A 309 9.72 9.39 0.83
CA ASN A 309 9.88 10.62 0.04
C ASN A 309 10.87 10.45 -1.12
N ARG A 310 11.84 9.54 -1.00
CA ARG A 310 12.77 9.17 -2.07
C ARG A 310 12.25 8.07 -2.97
N SER A 311 11.02 7.57 -2.74
CA SER A 311 10.43 6.42 -3.43
C SER A 311 11.29 5.15 -3.31
N GLU A 312 11.97 5.00 -2.17
CA GLU A 312 12.74 3.82 -1.80
C GLU A 312 11.89 2.90 -0.91
N PRO A 313 12.12 1.55 -0.93
CA PRO A 313 11.38 0.62 -0.10
C PRO A 313 11.55 0.93 1.40
N ASN A 314 10.44 1.15 2.08
CA ASN A 314 10.41 1.32 3.53
C ASN A 314 10.44 -0.04 4.26
N PHE A 315 10.29 -0.05 5.58
CA PHE A 315 10.42 -1.27 6.38
C PHE A 315 9.41 -2.37 6.02
N ARG A 316 8.20 -2.02 5.61
CA ARG A 316 7.19 -3.00 5.17
C ARG A 316 7.46 -3.54 3.77
N GLU A 317 8.23 -2.83 2.97
CA GLU A 317 8.56 -3.16 1.58
C GLU A 317 9.94 -3.84 1.42
N GLN A 318 10.64 -4.14 2.52
CA GLN A 318 11.92 -4.89 2.47
C GLN A 318 11.78 -6.24 1.79
N ASN A 319 10.63 -6.89 1.91
CA ASN A 319 10.28 -8.02 1.06
C ASN A 319 9.63 -7.50 -0.24
N PRO A 320 10.26 -7.70 -1.42
CA PRO A 320 9.71 -7.21 -2.70
C PRO A 320 8.30 -7.75 -3.02
N ALA A 321 7.91 -8.87 -2.42
CA ALA A 321 6.57 -9.42 -2.58
C ALA A 321 5.49 -8.53 -1.92
N HIS A 322 5.85 -7.70 -0.95
CA HIS A 322 4.91 -6.80 -0.26
C HIS A 322 4.71 -5.47 -1.00
N THR A 323 5.67 -5.05 -1.81
CA THR A 323 5.65 -3.75 -2.51
C THR A 323 4.32 -3.45 -3.23
N PRO A 324 3.74 -4.35 -4.05
CA PRO A 324 2.48 -4.03 -4.72
C PRO A 324 1.28 -3.96 -3.77
N TYR A 325 1.30 -4.67 -2.63
CA TYR A 325 0.25 -4.57 -1.60
C TYR A 325 0.34 -3.23 -0.86
N CYS A 326 1.54 -2.81 -0.47
CA CYS A 326 1.76 -1.49 0.14
C CYS A 326 1.32 -0.36 -0.80
N ALA A 327 1.65 -0.46 -2.09
CA ALA A 327 1.23 0.52 -3.08
C ALA A 327 -0.30 0.59 -3.24
N ILE A 328 -0.99 -0.55 -3.28
CA ILE A 328 -2.47 -0.58 -3.30
C ILE A 328 -3.02 0.06 -2.02
N SER A 329 -2.48 -0.28 -0.85
CA SER A 329 -2.92 0.28 0.43
C SER A 329 -2.76 1.81 0.47
N ARG A 330 -1.63 2.34 -0.04
CA ARG A 330 -1.41 3.80 -0.19
C ARG A 330 -2.47 4.46 -1.08
N ILE A 331 -2.80 3.83 -2.22
CA ILE A 331 -3.82 4.34 -3.14
C ILE A 331 -5.20 4.34 -2.47
N LEU A 332 -5.59 3.25 -1.81
CA LEU A 332 -6.90 3.12 -1.15
C LEU A 332 -7.06 4.10 0.01
N SER A 333 -6.01 4.29 0.81
CA SER A 333 -5.99 5.21 1.95
C SER A 333 -5.74 6.67 1.57
N ARG A 334 -5.39 6.96 0.31
CA ARG A 334 -4.93 8.28 -0.17
C ARG A 334 -3.70 8.81 0.57
N TYR A 335 -2.91 7.92 1.16
CA TYR A 335 -1.74 8.28 1.93
C TYR A 335 -0.65 8.91 1.05
N ALA A 336 -0.04 9.97 1.58
CA ALA A 336 1.19 10.58 1.08
C ALA A 336 2.15 10.82 2.26
N PRO A 337 3.47 10.61 2.09
CA PRO A 337 4.42 10.89 3.15
C PRO A 337 4.45 12.39 3.49
N PRO A 338 4.79 12.75 4.74
CA PRO A 338 4.87 14.16 5.16
C PRO A 338 6.04 14.88 4.52
N ASP A 339 5.99 16.23 4.54
CA ASP A 339 7.17 17.04 4.24
C ASP A 339 8.21 16.87 5.35
N MET A 340 9.42 16.47 4.96
CA MET A 340 10.54 16.24 5.87
C MET A 340 10.95 17.48 6.68
N ALA A 341 10.65 18.69 6.16
CA ALA A 341 10.94 19.95 6.85
C ALA A 341 10.12 20.16 8.13
N HIS A 342 8.98 19.50 8.26
CA HIS A 342 8.10 19.59 9.43
C HIS A 342 8.39 18.53 10.49
N LEU A 343 9.33 17.59 10.24
CA LEU A 343 9.64 16.49 11.14
C LEU A 343 10.67 16.90 12.20
N HIS A 344 10.30 16.74 13.46
CA HIS A 344 11.14 16.96 14.64
C HIS A 344 11.43 15.61 15.31
N VAL A 345 12.70 15.22 15.32
CA VAL A 345 13.13 13.93 15.88
C VAL A 345 13.23 14.03 17.40
N ILE A 346 12.53 13.15 18.11
CA ILE A 346 12.68 12.92 19.55
C ILE A 346 13.58 11.70 19.72
N ASP A 347 14.83 11.92 20.10
CA ASP A 347 15.83 10.86 20.24
C ASP A 347 17.07 11.41 20.98
N GLU A 348 16.83 11.91 22.20
CA GLU A 348 17.83 12.67 22.98
C GLU A 348 18.61 11.77 23.94
N LEU A 349 18.05 10.59 24.29
CA LEU A 349 18.65 9.68 25.26
C LEU A 349 19.41 8.55 24.54
N PRO A 350 20.47 7.98 25.18
CA PRO A 350 21.14 6.81 24.66
C PRO A 350 20.22 5.62 24.50
N ASP A 351 20.28 4.94 23.35
CA ASP A 351 19.55 3.72 23.09
C ASP A 351 20.13 2.54 23.89
N ASP A 352 19.24 1.67 24.39
CA ASP A 352 19.58 0.38 24.98
C ASP A 352 18.97 -0.74 24.11
N PRO A 353 19.76 -1.34 23.21
CA PRO A 353 19.28 -2.33 22.27
C PRO A 353 18.77 -3.62 22.92
N ASP A 354 19.15 -3.88 24.17
CA ASP A 354 18.73 -5.08 24.92
C ASP A 354 17.38 -4.88 25.61
N SER A 355 16.89 -3.63 25.71
CA SER A 355 15.59 -3.31 26.29
C SER A 355 14.48 -3.33 25.25
N PRO A 356 13.41 -4.15 25.40
CA PRO A 356 12.26 -4.15 24.49
C PRO A 356 11.51 -2.81 24.42
N ILE A 357 11.49 -2.07 25.53
CA ILE A 357 10.92 -0.72 25.64
C ILE A 357 11.97 0.17 26.32
N CYS A 358 12.41 1.22 25.64
CA CYS A 358 13.52 2.06 26.09
C CYS A 358 13.15 3.54 25.98
N PRO A 359 13.39 4.38 27.02
CA PRO A 359 13.15 5.82 26.92
C PRO A 359 14.11 6.44 25.90
N ILE A 360 13.60 7.32 25.03
CA ILE A 360 14.37 7.99 23.99
C ILE A 360 14.39 9.52 24.12
N GLY A 361 13.47 10.10 24.87
CA GLY A 361 13.39 11.54 25.05
C GLY A 361 12.03 11.96 25.62
N HIS A 362 11.75 13.24 25.55
CA HIS A 362 10.48 13.78 26.01
C HIS A 362 10.03 14.99 25.16
N LEU A 363 8.78 15.36 25.29
CA LEU A 363 8.17 16.56 24.74
C LEU A 363 7.52 17.35 25.86
N ASP A 364 7.81 18.64 25.96
CA ASP A 364 7.12 19.58 26.85
C ASP A 364 6.02 20.32 26.06
N PHE A 365 4.77 20.01 26.39
CA PHE A 365 3.61 20.65 25.78
C PHE A 365 2.83 21.47 26.80
N CYS A 366 2.89 22.79 26.69
CA CYS A 366 2.22 23.73 27.61
C CYS A 366 2.48 23.47 29.11
N GLY A 367 3.69 23.02 29.45
CA GLY A 367 4.11 22.69 30.80
C GLY A 367 3.78 21.25 31.25
N LYS A 368 3.15 20.45 30.40
CA LYS A 368 2.96 19.01 30.58
C LYS A 368 4.09 18.26 29.89
N ARG A 369 4.77 17.38 30.62
CA ARG A 369 5.84 16.53 30.10
C ARG A 369 5.26 15.22 29.61
N LEU A 370 5.63 14.83 28.37
CA LEU A 370 5.31 13.58 27.75
C LEU A 370 6.60 12.82 27.44
N ASP A 371 6.82 11.67 28.07
CA ASP A 371 8.00 10.86 27.89
C ASP A 371 7.81 9.84 26.76
N PHE A 372 8.82 9.72 25.86
CA PHE A 372 8.79 8.86 24.70
C PHE A 372 9.66 7.61 24.94
N TYR A 373 9.07 6.46 24.68
CA TYR A 373 9.73 5.16 24.80
C TYR A 373 9.66 4.44 23.47
N ARG A 374 10.78 4.05 22.88
CA ARG A 374 10.77 3.24 21.68
C ARG A 374 10.45 1.77 21.97
N GLY A 375 9.78 1.09 21.06
CA GLY A 375 9.76 -0.36 20.92
C GLY A 375 10.94 -0.88 20.09
N ASN A 376 11.06 -2.21 19.96
CA ASN A 376 12.09 -2.86 19.13
C ASN A 376 11.65 -3.05 17.67
N GLY A 377 10.51 -2.51 17.26
CA GLY A 377 9.99 -2.63 15.91
C GLY A 377 9.24 -3.92 15.64
N GLY A 378 8.64 -4.49 16.66
CA GLY A 378 7.87 -5.73 16.53
C GLY A 378 6.61 -5.55 15.68
N HIS A 379 5.85 -4.48 15.91
CA HIS A 379 4.77 -4.10 15.02
C HIS A 379 5.35 -3.45 13.76
N VAL A 380 6.07 -2.33 13.92
CA VAL A 380 6.82 -1.69 12.84
C VAL A 380 8.03 -0.92 13.40
N PRO A 381 9.20 -0.93 12.70
CA PRO A 381 10.34 -0.13 13.12
C PRO A 381 10.00 1.36 13.23
N GLY A 382 10.37 1.94 14.38
CA GLY A 382 10.10 3.34 14.68
C GLY A 382 8.90 3.58 15.59
N GLU A 383 8.22 2.51 16.02
CA GLU A 383 7.12 2.60 16.98
C GLU A 383 7.57 3.12 18.34
N VAL A 384 6.70 3.92 18.96
CA VAL A 384 6.91 4.51 20.28
C VAL A 384 5.66 4.43 21.13
N VAL A 385 5.89 4.35 22.45
CA VAL A 385 4.88 4.63 23.48
C VAL A 385 5.11 6.02 24.01
N ILE A 386 4.05 6.84 24.14
CA ILE A 386 4.11 8.18 24.71
C ILE A 386 3.41 8.16 26.07
N VAL A 387 4.07 8.61 27.12
CA VAL A 387 3.59 8.48 28.49
C VAL A 387 3.42 9.85 29.14
N ASP A 388 2.25 10.10 29.70
CA ASP A 388 1.98 11.16 30.66
C ASP A 388 1.97 10.58 32.08
N GLU A 389 3.05 10.81 32.79
CA GLU A 389 3.21 10.33 34.17
C GLU A 389 2.29 11.01 35.18
N GLU A 390 1.90 12.26 34.91
CA GLU A 390 1.05 13.04 35.82
C GLU A 390 -0.38 12.50 35.85
N ASP A 391 -0.99 12.27 34.68
CA ASP A 391 -2.35 11.74 34.56
C ASP A 391 -2.39 10.22 34.36
N LYS A 392 -1.21 9.56 34.34
CA LYS A 392 -1.07 8.12 34.13
C LYS A 392 -1.71 7.66 32.80
N LEU A 393 -1.37 8.34 31.71
CA LEU A 393 -1.78 7.94 30.37
C LEU A 393 -0.61 7.29 29.62
N ALA A 394 -0.91 6.24 28.88
CA ALA A 394 0.03 5.61 27.95
C ALA A 394 -0.61 5.52 26.56
N PHE A 395 -0.10 6.30 25.62
CA PHE A 395 -0.45 6.20 24.19
C PHE A 395 0.41 5.11 23.59
N THR A 396 -0.21 3.96 23.32
CA THR A 396 0.52 2.72 23.04
C THR A 396 0.71 2.43 21.56
N GLY A 397 0.14 3.26 20.67
CA GLY A 397 0.06 2.93 19.26
C GLY A 397 -0.49 1.53 19.07
N ASP A 398 0.16 0.72 18.24
CA ASP A 398 -0.23 -0.66 17.96
C ASP A 398 0.59 -1.72 18.72
N ILE A 399 1.52 -1.31 19.58
CA ILE A 399 2.17 -2.22 20.54
C ILE A 399 1.12 -2.91 21.42
N ALA A 400 0.10 -2.14 21.85
CA ALA A 400 -1.08 -2.69 22.53
C ALA A 400 -2.38 -2.12 21.93
N VAL A 401 -3.29 -3.02 21.53
CA VAL A 401 -4.57 -2.69 20.90
C VAL A 401 -5.72 -3.18 21.77
N ASN A 402 -6.74 -2.35 21.98
CA ASN A 402 -7.94 -2.73 22.72
C ASN A 402 -8.99 -3.41 21.84
N ILE A 403 -8.78 -4.67 21.47
CA ILE A 403 -9.69 -5.44 20.62
C ILE A 403 -11.12 -5.51 21.21
N ARG A 404 -11.26 -5.54 22.54
CA ARG A 404 -12.58 -5.57 23.20
C ARG A 404 -13.32 -4.25 23.14
N GLY A 405 -12.58 -3.15 22.88
CA GLY A 405 -13.10 -1.81 22.73
C GLY A 405 -13.41 -1.44 21.26
N PHE A 406 -13.30 -2.37 20.31
CA PHE A 406 -13.66 -2.10 18.93
C PHE A 406 -15.17 -1.85 18.78
N SER A 407 -15.52 -0.84 17.98
CA SER A 407 -16.86 -0.78 17.41
C SER A 407 -17.10 -1.96 16.47
N LYS A 408 -18.35 -2.21 16.10
CA LYS A 408 -18.68 -3.29 15.13
C LYS A 408 -17.95 -3.08 13.80
N ASP A 409 -17.86 -1.84 13.37
CA ASP A 409 -17.24 -1.46 12.09
C ASP A 409 -15.72 -1.58 12.15
N GLN A 410 -15.09 -1.09 13.21
CA GLN A 410 -13.66 -1.32 13.45
C GLN A 410 -13.32 -2.81 13.50
N ALA A 411 -14.10 -3.62 14.23
CA ALA A 411 -13.87 -5.06 14.30
C ALA A 411 -14.03 -5.74 12.94
N ALA A 412 -14.94 -5.27 12.09
CA ALA A 412 -15.10 -5.78 10.74
C ALA A 412 -13.93 -5.38 9.84
N PHE A 413 -13.47 -4.12 9.91
CA PHE A 413 -12.35 -3.62 9.12
C PHE A 413 -11.01 -4.28 9.53
N ASN A 414 -10.71 -4.33 10.82
CA ASN A 414 -9.46 -4.92 11.32
C ASN A 414 -9.32 -6.42 10.99
N ARG A 415 -10.42 -7.14 10.79
CA ARG A 415 -10.37 -8.53 10.28
C ARG A 415 -9.86 -8.63 8.84
N LEU A 416 -9.88 -7.55 8.07
CA LEU A 416 -9.40 -7.51 6.69
C LEU A 416 -7.91 -7.09 6.61
N ALA A 417 -7.38 -6.40 7.62
CA ALA A 417 -6.01 -5.88 7.63
C ALA A 417 -4.92 -6.93 7.30
N PRO A 418 -4.94 -8.16 7.84
CA PRO A 418 -3.93 -9.18 7.51
C PRO A 418 -3.88 -9.56 6.02
N TYR A 419 -4.95 -9.36 5.28
CA TYR A 419 -5.02 -9.69 3.86
C TYR A 419 -4.53 -8.55 2.95
N LEU A 420 -4.51 -7.32 3.46
CA LEU A 420 -3.93 -6.17 2.78
C LEU A 420 -2.43 -6.06 2.96
N MET A 421 -1.93 -6.49 4.12
CA MET A 421 -0.57 -6.23 4.58
C MET A 421 0.30 -7.50 4.67
N THR A 422 -0.25 -8.67 4.34
CA THR A 422 0.37 -10.00 4.53
C THR A 422 0.70 -10.35 5.97
N SER A 423 1.03 -9.37 6.81
CA SER A 423 1.20 -9.47 8.26
C SER A 423 0.90 -8.11 8.90
N VAL A 424 0.22 -8.12 10.03
CA VAL A 424 -0.02 -6.90 10.83
C VAL A 424 1.29 -6.45 11.48
N ASN A 425 2.09 -7.40 12.00
CA ASN A 425 3.38 -7.13 12.60
C ASN A 425 4.52 -7.48 11.65
N VAL A 426 5.60 -6.70 11.67
CA VAL A 426 6.86 -7.04 10.99
C VAL A 426 7.52 -8.25 11.64
N ASP A 427 7.51 -8.29 12.99
CA ASP A 427 7.96 -9.42 13.80
C ASP A 427 6.97 -9.68 14.95
N SER A 428 6.12 -10.70 14.81
CA SER A 428 5.11 -11.02 15.82
C SER A 428 5.69 -11.54 17.14
N ALA A 429 6.89 -12.11 17.14
CA ALA A 429 7.54 -12.57 18.36
C ALA A 429 8.08 -11.36 19.15
N ALA A 430 8.77 -10.44 18.48
CA ALA A 430 9.23 -9.18 19.06
C ALA A 430 8.05 -8.36 19.60
N ALA A 431 6.96 -8.20 18.81
CA ALA A 431 5.74 -7.50 19.24
C ALA A 431 5.12 -8.10 20.52
N GLY A 432 5.21 -9.42 20.70
CA GLY A 432 4.81 -10.09 21.94
C GLY A 432 5.66 -9.68 23.14
N VAL A 433 6.98 -9.68 22.97
CA VAL A 433 7.96 -9.29 24.02
C VAL A 433 7.79 -7.82 24.40
N GLU A 434 7.59 -6.93 23.42
CA GLU A 434 7.34 -5.49 23.63
C GLU A 434 6.07 -5.25 24.44
N ARG A 435 4.98 -5.92 24.08
CA ARG A 435 3.70 -5.81 24.79
C ARG A 435 3.82 -6.27 26.24
N ASP A 436 4.53 -7.36 26.49
CA ASP A 436 4.78 -7.84 27.84
C ASP A 436 5.66 -6.87 28.65
N ALA A 437 6.64 -6.23 28.02
CA ALA A 437 7.46 -5.21 28.63
C ALA A 437 6.66 -3.92 28.92
N LEU A 438 5.83 -3.47 27.97
CA LEU A 438 4.91 -2.34 28.14
C LEU A 438 4.00 -2.55 29.38
N MET A 439 3.38 -3.73 29.49
CA MET A 439 2.48 -4.03 30.60
C MET A 439 3.18 -4.14 31.96
N ARG A 440 4.48 -4.43 31.96
CA ARG A 440 5.29 -4.40 33.20
C ARG A 440 5.72 -3.00 33.60
N LEU A 441 6.12 -2.17 32.63
CA LEU A 441 6.57 -0.80 32.88
C LEU A 441 5.41 0.14 33.24
N PHE A 442 4.29 -0.03 32.55
CA PHE A 442 3.10 0.81 32.69
C PHE A 442 1.87 -0.07 32.93
N PRO A 443 1.71 -0.66 34.15
CA PRO A 443 0.66 -1.63 34.39
C PRO A 443 -0.73 -1.00 34.29
N GLN A 444 -1.66 -1.70 33.66
CA GLN A 444 -3.05 -1.26 33.44
C GLN A 444 -3.85 -1.01 34.72
N SER A 445 -3.36 -1.47 35.86
CA SER A 445 -3.89 -1.12 37.19
C SER A 445 -3.62 0.33 37.57
N GLU A 446 -2.62 0.95 36.96
CA GLU A 446 -2.18 2.33 37.23
C GLU A 446 -2.39 3.25 36.06
N TYR A 447 -2.21 2.78 34.82
CA TYR A 447 -2.27 3.59 33.60
C TYR A 447 -3.54 3.36 32.80
N ILE A 448 -4.07 4.44 32.22
CA ILE A 448 -5.06 4.38 31.14
C ILE A 448 -4.32 4.15 29.84
N TYR A 449 -4.69 3.14 29.08
CA TYR A 449 -4.14 2.92 27.75
C TYR A 449 -4.97 3.64 26.68
N CYS A 450 -4.31 4.51 25.96
CA CYS A 450 -4.78 5.19 24.76
C CYS A 450 -4.23 4.43 23.55
N CYS A 451 -4.89 3.33 23.18
CA CYS A 451 -4.42 2.42 22.13
C CYS A 451 -4.62 3.00 20.72
N GLY A 452 -3.81 2.57 19.76
CA GLY A 452 -3.98 2.95 18.36
C GLY A 452 -5.36 2.57 17.81
N HIS A 453 -5.93 1.46 18.29
CA HIS A 453 -7.26 0.99 17.88
C HIS A 453 -8.10 0.56 19.08
N GLY A 454 -9.43 0.77 19.00
CA GLY A 454 -10.40 0.45 20.03
C GLY A 454 -10.58 1.58 21.04
N ALA A 455 -11.58 1.47 21.89
CA ALA A 455 -11.90 2.46 22.91
C ALA A 455 -10.76 2.63 23.93
N ILE A 456 -10.69 3.79 24.57
CA ILE A 456 -9.77 4.04 25.71
C ILE A 456 -9.92 2.88 26.73
N TRP A 457 -8.80 2.36 27.20
CA TRP A 457 -8.76 1.19 28.06
C TRP A 457 -8.35 1.57 29.49
N ASP A 458 -9.36 1.87 30.31
CA ASP A 458 -9.18 2.17 31.75
C ASP A 458 -9.61 0.98 32.62
N GLN A 459 -8.67 0.31 33.24
CA GLN A 459 -8.92 -0.81 34.19
C GLN A 459 -8.74 -0.41 35.67
N ARG A 460 -8.38 0.83 35.97
CA ARG A 460 -8.13 1.32 37.33
C ARG A 460 -9.40 1.33 38.21
N LYS A 461 -10.58 1.29 37.58
CA LYS A 461 -11.91 1.37 38.21
C LYS A 461 -12.62 0.02 38.39
N LYS A 462 -11.91 -1.08 38.11
CA LYS A 462 -12.48 -2.43 38.24
C LYS A 462 -12.14 -3.09 39.57
#